data_bd5beae286a8169c9f86335af84b6e06
#
_entry.id   bd5beae286a8169c9f86335af84b6e06
#
_cell.length_a   1.000
_cell.length_b   1.000
_cell.length_c   1.000
_cell.angle_alpha   90.00
_cell.angle_beta   90.00
_cell.angle_gamma   90.00
#
_symmetry.space_group_name_H-M   'P 1'
#
loop_
_entity.id
_entity.type
_entity.pdbx_description
1 polymer ?
#
loop_
_entity_poly.entity_id
_entity_poly.type
_entity_poly.pdbx_seq_one_letter_code
_entity_poly.pdbx_strand_id
1 'polypeptide(L)'
;MIPADPQMTERDIRNKHLRIAPYCRVSTDKKEQLSSYEAQIEYYTEKINANPDWTLVRLYADEGITGTSAKKRKAFLQMIRDCERGKIDLVITKSVSRFCRNTLDGLNYVRRLKRHGVGVYFEKENVNTLFMDNEMILTFMMSQAQAESESLSGNVRWGHRKNFKDGKVYYHCKNFLGYRWGADGQPEIDPEQAAIVRRIFSRFLLGHSVRQITTDLMADGIKTATGKTVWHDSVVQKMLCNEKYIGDALLQKTYIADLFTREKRVNNGELPKYYVHDCHPAIIDRETFQKVQEEIARRSSPVSYTHLRAHETLSDL
;
A
#
# COMPACT_ATOMS: atom_id res chain seq x y z
N MET A 1 21.85 -32.94 38.41
CA MET A 1 21.90 -32.87 36.94
C MET A 1 20.55 -33.36 36.45
N ILE A 2 19.71 -32.51 35.92
CA ILE A 2 18.42 -32.89 35.30
C ILE A 2 18.78 -33.39 33.90
N PRO A 3 18.51 -34.65 33.54
CA PRO A 3 18.81 -35.15 32.20
C PRO A 3 18.01 -34.30 31.19
N ALA A 4 18.64 -33.94 30.09
CA ALA A 4 17.95 -33.34 28.97
C ALA A 4 16.86 -34.32 28.50
N ASP A 5 15.64 -33.81 28.34
CA ASP A 5 14.53 -34.59 27.78
C ASP A 5 14.97 -35.11 26.40
N PRO A 6 14.93 -36.43 26.14
CA PRO A 6 15.37 -36.96 24.87
C PRO A 6 14.52 -36.32 23.77
N GLN A 7 15.14 -35.54 22.92
CA GLN A 7 14.48 -35.00 21.74
C GLN A 7 13.96 -36.18 20.91
N MET A 8 12.65 -36.31 20.78
CA MET A 8 12.05 -37.35 19.95
C MET A 8 12.64 -37.26 18.54
N THR A 9 13.21 -38.38 18.08
CA THR A 9 13.76 -38.45 16.73
C THR A 9 12.63 -38.42 15.69
N GLU A 10 12.93 -38.03 14.43
CA GLU A 10 11.93 -38.11 13.34
C GLU A 10 11.30 -39.50 13.21
N ARG A 11 12.06 -40.57 13.50
CA ARG A 11 11.56 -41.96 13.50
C ARG A 11 10.54 -42.21 14.61
N ASP A 12 10.78 -41.67 15.81
CA ASP A 12 9.85 -41.81 16.92
C ASP A 12 8.53 -41.11 16.66
N ILE A 13 8.58 -39.97 15.99
CA ILE A 13 7.40 -39.20 15.62
C ILE A 13 6.60 -39.90 14.51
N ARG A 14 7.27 -40.51 13.52
CA ARG A 14 6.62 -41.23 12.41
C ARG A 14 5.90 -42.51 12.85
N ASN A 15 6.39 -43.14 13.93
CA ASN A 15 5.80 -44.36 14.48
C ASN A 15 4.79 -44.10 15.59
N LYS A 16 4.54 -42.82 15.94
CA LYS A 16 3.61 -42.45 17.00
C LYS A 16 2.22 -42.18 16.44
N HIS A 17 1.22 -42.78 17.08
CA HIS A 17 -0.18 -42.42 16.82
C HIS A 17 -0.44 -40.96 17.29
N LEU A 18 -0.71 -40.06 16.35
CA LEU A 18 -0.79 -38.61 16.61
C LEU A 18 -2.23 -38.18 16.92
N ARG A 19 -2.38 -37.42 17.98
CA ARG A 19 -3.64 -36.74 18.33
C ARG A 19 -3.73 -35.40 17.58
N ILE A 20 -4.68 -35.31 16.66
CA ILE A 20 -4.80 -34.24 15.70
C ILE A 20 -5.91 -33.26 16.11
N ALA A 21 -5.63 -31.97 15.98
CA ALA A 21 -6.62 -30.91 16.16
C ALA A 21 -6.66 -29.98 14.95
N PRO A 22 -7.69 -30.03 14.09
CA PRO A 22 -7.91 -29.05 13.07
C PRO A 22 -8.29 -27.68 13.64
N TYR A 23 -7.70 -26.62 13.07
CA TYR A 23 -8.07 -25.25 13.37
C TYR A 23 -8.58 -24.53 12.11
N CYS A 24 -9.80 -24.01 12.21
CA CYS A 24 -10.51 -23.34 11.11
C CYS A 24 -10.90 -21.91 11.43
N ARG A 25 -11.05 -21.10 10.38
CA ARG A 25 -11.71 -19.80 10.46
C ARG A 25 -12.85 -19.77 9.46
N VAL A 26 -14.07 -19.55 9.93
CA VAL A 26 -15.29 -19.49 9.12
C VAL A 26 -15.71 -18.04 8.84
N SER A 27 -16.45 -17.79 7.75
CA SER A 27 -16.94 -16.45 7.40
C SER A 27 -17.95 -15.93 8.43
N THR A 28 -18.19 -14.60 8.44
CA THR A 28 -19.15 -13.96 9.34
C THR A 28 -20.58 -13.94 8.77
N ASP A 29 -20.78 -14.35 7.53
CA ASP A 29 -22.11 -14.39 6.90
C ASP A 29 -22.86 -15.64 7.37
N LYS A 30 -23.99 -15.43 8.07
CA LYS A 30 -24.69 -16.51 8.81
C LYS A 30 -25.15 -17.68 7.93
N LYS A 31 -25.51 -17.44 6.67
CA LYS A 31 -25.94 -18.52 5.76
C LYS A 31 -24.77 -19.30 5.16
N GLU A 32 -23.69 -18.62 4.80
CA GLU A 32 -22.47 -19.22 4.29
C GLU A 32 -21.61 -19.85 5.43
N GLN A 33 -21.80 -19.39 6.67
CA GLN A 33 -21.07 -19.84 7.84
C GLN A 33 -21.39 -21.28 8.21
N LEU A 34 -22.68 -21.67 8.27
CA LEU A 34 -23.10 -23.02 8.62
C LEU A 34 -22.64 -24.04 7.58
N SER A 35 -22.89 -23.80 6.30
CA SER A 35 -22.47 -24.69 5.21
C SER A 35 -20.94 -24.80 5.10
N SER A 36 -20.22 -23.69 5.30
CA SER A 36 -18.74 -23.69 5.31
C SER A 36 -18.14 -24.39 6.53
N TYR A 37 -18.80 -24.32 7.69
CA TYR A 37 -18.35 -24.99 8.91
C TYR A 37 -18.56 -26.49 8.81
N GLU A 38 -19.75 -26.94 8.40
CA GLU A 38 -20.07 -28.35 8.19
C GLU A 38 -19.13 -29.00 7.16
N ALA A 39 -18.91 -28.36 6.03
CA ALA A 39 -17.99 -28.82 5.01
C ALA A 39 -16.54 -28.93 5.52
N GLN A 40 -16.10 -28.04 6.42
CA GLN A 40 -14.77 -28.13 7.02
C GLN A 40 -14.67 -29.25 8.06
N ILE A 41 -15.73 -29.50 8.82
CA ILE A 41 -15.80 -30.66 9.75
C ILE A 41 -15.70 -31.96 8.94
N GLU A 42 -16.50 -32.12 7.91
CA GLU A 42 -16.53 -33.30 7.05
C GLU A 42 -15.14 -33.53 6.43
N TYR A 43 -14.57 -32.51 5.77
CA TYR A 43 -13.24 -32.58 5.16
C TYR A 43 -12.15 -33.01 6.13
N TYR A 44 -12.06 -32.39 7.32
CA TYR A 44 -11.01 -32.77 8.28
C TYR A 44 -11.28 -34.10 8.94
N THR A 45 -12.52 -34.49 9.15
CA THR A 45 -12.89 -35.80 9.69
C THR A 45 -12.50 -36.90 8.71
N GLU A 46 -12.86 -36.76 7.43
CA GLU A 46 -12.47 -37.72 6.39
C GLU A 46 -10.95 -37.83 6.26
N LYS A 47 -10.26 -36.66 6.18
CA LYS A 47 -8.81 -36.61 6.04
C LYS A 47 -8.07 -37.27 7.18
N ILE A 48 -8.54 -37.09 8.42
CA ILE A 48 -7.91 -37.67 9.60
C ILE A 48 -8.21 -39.16 9.66
N ASN A 49 -9.44 -39.59 9.38
CA ASN A 49 -9.83 -40.98 9.36
C ASN A 49 -9.17 -41.79 8.24
N ALA A 50 -8.77 -41.16 7.15
CA ALA A 50 -8.01 -41.78 6.08
C ALA A 50 -6.57 -42.15 6.49
N ASN A 51 -6.05 -41.59 7.59
CA ASN A 51 -4.72 -41.89 8.09
C ASN A 51 -4.80 -42.73 9.38
N PRO A 52 -4.37 -44.01 9.36
CA PRO A 52 -4.49 -44.91 10.52
C PRO A 52 -3.69 -44.46 11.75
N ASP A 53 -2.66 -43.61 11.54
CA ASP A 53 -1.80 -43.12 12.62
C ASP A 53 -2.34 -41.84 13.26
N TRP A 54 -3.51 -41.37 12.85
CA TRP A 54 -4.11 -40.11 13.31
C TRP A 54 -5.40 -40.34 14.08
N THR A 55 -5.59 -39.60 15.18
CA THR A 55 -6.84 -39.57 15.92
C THR A 55 -7.33 -38.14 16.05
N LEU A 56 -8.56 -37.88 15.64
CA LEU A 56 -9.20 -36.58 15.81
C LEU A 56 -9.53 -36.34 17.30
N VAL A 57 -8.94 -35.30 17.90
CA VAL A 57 -9.25 -34.88 19.27
C VAL A 57 -10.49 -34.03 19.27
N ARG A 58 -10.42 -32.90 18.57
CA ARG A 58 -11.49 -31.91 18.47
C ARG A 58 -11.17 -30.90 17.35
N LEU A 59 -12.19 -30.45 16.65
CA LEU A 59 -12.09 -29.32 15.73
C LEU A 59 -12.28 -27.99 16.49
N TYR A 60 -11.40 -27.03 16.25
CA TYR A 60 -11.46 -25.68 16.80
C TYR A 60 -11.79 -24.69 15.67
N ALA A 61 -12.86 -23.91 15.85
CA ALA A 61 -13.27 -22.94 14.84
C ALA A 61 -13.57 -21.58 15.49
N ASP A 62 -13.02 -20.53 14.91
CA ASP A 62 -13.33 -19.15 15.25
C ASP A 62 -14.04 -18.46 14.08
N GLU A 63 -14.99 -17.59 14.39
CA GLU A 63 -15.61 -16.73 13.41
C GLU A 63 -14.58 -15.74 12.81
N GLY A 64 -14.70 -15.46 11.52
CA GLY A 64 -13.82 -14.56 10.77
C GLY A 64 -13.98 -13.09 11.15
N ILE A 65 -13.89 -12.74 12.43
CA ILE A 65 -14.05 -11.37 12.92
C ILE A 65 -12.96 -10.46 12.32
N THR A 66 -13.37 -9.34 11.75
CA THR A 66 -12.51 -8.24 11.31
C THR A 66 -11.91 -7.55 12.53
N GLY A 67 -10.74 -7.97 12.97
CA GLY A 67 -10.04 -7.35 14.09
C GLY A 67 -8.66 -7.95 14.33
N THR A 68 -7.68 -7.10 14.63
CA THR A 68 -6.26 -7.43 14.76
C THR A 68 -5.89 -8.15 16.06
N SER A 69 -6.81 -8.29 17.03
CA SER A 69 -6.51 -8.81 18.37
C SER A 69 -6.77 -10.31 18.50
N ALA A 70 -5.74 -11.08 18.91
CA ALA A 70 -5.84 -12.49 19.25
C ALA A 70 -6.82 -12.76 20.41
N LYS A 71 -7.09 -11.76 21.27
CA LYS A 71 -8.01 -11.88 22.43
C LYS A 71 -9.45 -12.25 22.05
N LYS A 72 -9.88 -12.03 20.81
CA LYS A 72 -11.21 -12.40 20.30
C LYS A 72 -11.30 -13.83 19.74
N ARG A 73 -10.17 -14.57 19.63
CA ARG A 73 -10.10 -15.92 19.08
C ARG A 73 -10.20 -16.96 20.21
N LYS A 74 -11.39 -17.15 20.73
CA LYS A 74 -11.62 -18.02 21.89
C LYS A 74 -11.25 -19.49 21.62
N ALA A 75 -11.62 -20.02 20.46
CA ALA A 75 -11.32 -21.39 20.07
C ALA A 75 -9.82 -21.60 19.83
N PHE A 76 -9.14 -20.63 19.19
CA PHE A 76 -7.69 -20.68 19.03
C PHE A 76 -6.95 -20.72 20.38
N LEU A 77 -7.31 -19.82 21.29
CA LEU A 77 -6.68 -19.79 22.61
C LEU A 77 -7.00 -21.05 23.44
N GLN A 78 -8.17 -21.65 23.25
CA GLN A 78 -8.51 -22.92 23.85
C GLN A 78 -7.64 -24.06 23.29
N MET A 79 -7.46 -24.10 21.95
CA MET A 79 -6.57 -25.04 21.27
C MET A 79 -5.14 -24.94 21.81
N ILE A 80 -4.59 -23.72 21.92
CA ILE A 80 -3.24 -23.51 22.48
C ILE A 80 -3.14 -24.10 23.90
N ARG A 81 -4.13 -23.83 24.77
CA ARG A 81 -4.14 -24.41 26.14
C ARG A 81 -4.22 -25.95 26.15
N ASP A 82 -4.99 -26.52 25.24
CA ASP A 82 -5.12 -27.97 25.16
C ASP A 82 -3.85 -28.63 24.59
N CYS A 83 -3.14 -27.93 23.68
CA CYS A 83 -1.78 -28.32 23.25
C CYS A 83 -0.79 -28.31 24.41
N GLU A 84 -0.76 -27.27 25.23
CA GLU A 84 0.14 -27.12 26.38
C GLU A 84 -0.13 -28.15 27.47
N ARG A 85 -1.38 -28.62 27.58
CA ARG A 85 -1.78 -29.72 28.48
C ARG A 85 -1.45 -31.11 27.92
N GLY A 86 -0.77 -31.18 26.79
CA GLY A 86 -0.39 -32.43 26.17
C GLY A 86 -1.54 -33.28 25.63
N LYS A 87 -2.68 -32.65 25.26
CA LYS A 87 -3.82 -33.34 24.67
C LYS A 87 -3.73 -33.49 23.15
N ILE A 88 -2.89 -32.71 22.51
CA ILE A 88 -2.76 -32.56 21.06
C ILE A 88 -1.29 -32.70 20.70
N ASP A 89 -0.98 -33.48 19.67
CA ASP A 89 0.37 -33.67 19.16
C ASP A 89 0.61 -32.85 17.87
N LEU A 90 -0.44 -32.65 17.06
CA LEU A 90 -0.33 -31.90 15.81
C LEU A 90 -1.60 -31.05 15.57
N VAL A 91 -1.41 -29.76 15.27
CA VAL A 91 -2.47 -28.87 14.79
C VAL A 91 -2.44 -28.86 13.26
N ILE A 92 -3.58 -29.04 12.60
CA ILE A 92 -3.72 -28.89 11.15
C ILE A 92 -4.50 -27.62 10.85
N THR A 93 -4.03 -26.83 9.91
CA THR A 93 -4.73 -25.62 9.44
C THR A 93 -4.47 -25.38 7.97
N LYS A 94 -5.44 -24.79 7.28
CA LYS A 94 -5.39 -24.58 5.82
C LYS A 94 -4.18 -23.77 5.35
N SER A 95 -3.74 -22.78 6.13
CA SER A 95 -2.60 -21.90 5.75
C SER A 95 -2.08 -21.11 6.95
N VAL A 96 -0.87 -20.56 6.82
CA VAL A 96 -0.28 -19.63 7.80
C VAL A 96 -1.21 -18.45 8.07
N SER A 97 -1.82 -17.86 7.05
CA SER A 97 -2.74 -16.72 7.19
C SER A 97 -4.05 -17.07 7.94
N ARG A 98 -4.44 -18.33 7.98
CA ARG A 98 -5.56 -18.81 8.81
C ARG A 98 -5.14 -19.03 10.26
N PHE A 99 -3.93 -19.51 10.48
CA PHE A 99 -3.37 -19.72 11.80
C PHE A 99 -3.07 -18.41 12.53
N CYS A 100 -2.42 -17.46 11.86
CA CYS A 100 -2.09 -16.15 12.43
C CYS A 100 -2.42 -15.03 11.44
N ARG A 101 -2.69 -13.82 11.97
CA ARG A 101 -2.89 -12.60 11.18
C ARG A 101 -1.64 -11.72 11.14
N ASN A 102 -0.77 -11.90 12.11
CA ASN A 102 0.52 -11.25 12.20
C ASN A 102 1.56 -12.35 12.31
N THR A 103 2.56 -12.29 11.46
CA THR A 103 3.60 -13.33 11.37
C THR A 103 4.43 -13.44 12.63
N LEU A 104 4.69 -12.32 13.33
CA LEU A 104 5.38 -12.34 14.64
C LEU A 104 4.58 -13.11 15.69
N ASP A 105 3.26 -12.87 15.78
CA ASP A 105 2.39 -13.62 16.68
C ASP A 105 2.38 -15.11 16.31
N GLY A 106 2.31 -15.40 15.00
CA GLY A 106 2.36 -16.75 14.47
C GLY A 106 3.64 -17.49 14.86
N LEU A 107 4.79 -16.85 14.68
CA LEU A 107 6.09 -17.40 15.05
C LEU A 107 6.15 -17.69 16.56
N ASN A 108 5.67 -16.78 17.40
CA ASN A 108 5.64 -16.96 18.84
C ASN A 108 4.77 -18.17 19.25
N TYR A 109 3.57 -18.31 18.63
CA TYR A 109 2.72 -19.48 18.89
C TYR A 109 3.33 -20.77 18.40
N VAL A 110 3.89 -20.82 17.20
CA VAL A 110 4.54 -22.04 16.67
C VAL A 110 5.71 -22.44 17.57
N ARG A 111 6.58 -21.51 17.97
CA ARG A 111 7.68 -21.79 18.90
C ARG A 111 7.20 -22.26 20.27
N ARG A 112 6.10 -21.67 20.77
CA ARG A 112 5.48 -22.04 22.04
C ARG A 112 4.95 -23.48 21.98
N LEU A 113 4.24 -23.84 20.92
CA LEU A 113 3.74 -25.20 20.69
C LEU A 113 4.89 -26.18 20.55
N LYS A 114 5.93 -25.85 19.81
CA LYS A 114 7.10 -26.70 19.65
C LYS A 114 7.81 -27.05 20.97
N ARG A 115 7.89 -26.11 21.92
CA ARG A 115 8.43 -26.38 23.27
C ARG A 115 7.64 -27.45 24.03
N HIS A 116 6.36 -27.64 23.68
CA HIS A 116 5.49 -28.66 24.24
C HIS A 116 5.42 -29.95 23.35
N GLY A 117 6.31 -30.06 22.36
CA GLY A 117 6.34 -31.19 21.43
C GLY A 117 5.18 -31.21 20.43
N VAL A 118 4.45 -30.10 20.25
CA VAL A 118 3.31 -29.98 19.34
C VAL A 118 3.73 -29.30 18.04
N GLY A 119 3.45 -29.96 16.90
CA GLY A 119 3.65 -29.37 15.56
C GLY A 119 2.44 -28.61 15.04
N VAL A 120 2.66 -27.83 13.97
CA VAL A 120 1.60 -27.24 13.17
C VAL A 120 1.83 -27.62 11.70
N TYR A 121 0.82 -28.20 11.07
CA TYR A 121 0.82 -28.52 9.65
C TYR A 121 0.00 -27.49 8.86
N PHE A 122 0.67 -26.76 7.99
CA PHE A 122 0.09 -25.77 7.08
C PHE A 122 -0.16 -26.45 5.73
N GLU A 123 -1.42 -26.76 5.41
CA GLU A 123 -1.78 -27.55 4.23
C GLU A 123 -1.42 -26.88 2.92
N LYS A 124 -1.76 -25.58 2.77
CA LYS A 124 -1.51 -24.81 1.54
C LYS A 124 -0.02 -24.72 1.22
N GLU A 125 0.77 -24.49 2.25
CA GLU A 125 2.22 -24.35 2.14
C GLU A 125 2.93 -25.70 2.16
N ASN A 126 2.21 -26.80 2.47
CA ASN A 126 2.73 -28.16 2.65
C ASN A 126 3.91 -28.24 3.64
N VAL A 127 3.80 -27.52 4.75
CA VAL A 127 4.86 -27.41 5.76
C VAL A 127 4.38 -27.95 7.09
N ASN A 128 5.15 -28.90 7.67
CA ASN A 128 4.94 -29.44 9.01
C ASN A 128 6.07 -28.98 9.93
N THR A 129 5.75 -28.13 10.92
CA THR A 129 6.73 -27.56 11.84
C THR A 129 7.27 -28.57 12.86
N LEU A 130 6.66 -29.77 12.97
CA LEU A 130 7.15 -30.84 13.84
C LEU A 130 8.55 -31.28 13.44
N PHE A 131 8.85 -31.32 12.14
CA PHE A 131 10.11 -31.75 11.55
C PHE A 131 11.10 -30.60 11.26
N MET A 132 10.76 -29.36 11.59
CA MET A 132 11.59 -28.18 11.35
C MET A 132 12.30 -27.75 12.64
N ASP A 133 13.54 -27.29 12.53
CA ASP A 133 14.20 -26.61 13.64
C ASP A 133 13.70 -25.16 13.82
N ASN A 134 14.18 -24.46 14.84
CA ASN A 134 13.71 -23.11 15.14
C ASN A 134 14.15 -22.08 14.10
N GLU A 135 15.28 -22.28 13.42
CA GLU A 135 15.79 -21.40 12.38
C GLU A 135 15.00 -21.56 11.08
N MET A 136 14.70 -22.80 10.71
CA MET A 136 13.84 -23.10 9.57
C MET A 136 12.43 -22.52 9.76
N ILE A 137 11.84 -22.66 10.95
CA ILE A 137 10.54 -22.06 11.27
C ILE A 137 10.60 -20.54 11.15
N LEU A 138 11.66 -19.90 11.65
CA LEU A 138 11.84 -18.45 11.53
C LEU A 138 11.93 -18.03 10.07
N THR A 139 12.80 -18.67 9.30
CA THR A 139 13.01 -18.38 7.87
C THR A 139 11.72 -18.56 7.07
N PHE A 140 11.01 -19.66 7.28
CA PHE A 140 9.72 -19.93 6.65
C PHE A 140 8.68 -18.85 6.99
N MET A 141 8.52 -18.50 8.26
CA MET A 141 7.55 -17.48 8.67
C MET A 141 7.90 -16.09 8.14
N MET A 142 9.18 -15.72 8.09
CA MET A 142 9.62 -14.45 7.50
C MET A 142 9.36 -14.41 6.00
N SER A 143 9.64 -15.48 5.28
CA SER A 143 9.33 -15.60 3.84
C SER A 143 7.82 -15.42 3.57
N GLN A 144 6.96 -16.03 4.39
CA GLN A 144 5.51 -15.87 4.27
C GLN A 144 5.06 -14.42 4.54
N ALA A 145 5.66 -13.75 5.55
CA ALA A 145 5.37 -12.34 5.83
C ALA A 145 5.71 -11.42 4.66
N GLN A 146 6.86 -11.67 4.05
CA GLN A 146 7.32 -10.93 2.88
C GLN A 146 6.38 -11.15 1.69
N ALA A 147 6.04 -12.41 1.37
CA ALA A 147 5.14 -12.74 0.26
C ALA A 147 3.74 -12.12 0.44
N GLU A 148 3.21 -12.09 1.66
CA GLU A 148 1.92 -11.44 1.97
C GLU A 148 2.01 -9.92 1.76
N SER A 149 3.09 -9.27 2.23
CA SER A 149 3.33 -7.83 2.05
C SER A 149 3.44 -7.46 0.57
N GLU A 150 4.17 -8.25 -0.23
CA GLU A 150 4.31 -8.06 -1.68
C GLU A 150 2.97 -8.21 -2.41
N SER A 151 2.19 -9.23 -2.04
CA SER A 151 0.86 -9.48 -2.60
C SER A 151 -0.12 -8.33 -2.30
N LEU A 152 -0.18 -7.86 -1.06
CA LEU A 152 -1.00 -6.72 -0.67
C LEU A 152 -0.61 -5.46 -1.43
N SER A 153 0.69 -5.18 -1.54
CA SER A 153 1.21 -4.04 -2.30
C SER A 153 0.91 -4.16 -3.79
N GLY A 154 0.97 -5.37 -4.34
CA GLY A 154 0.59 -5.67 -5.72
C GLY A 154 -0.88 -5.36 -5.98
N ASN A 155 -1.77 -5.82 -5.10
CA ASN A 155 -3.21 -5.60 -5.20
C ASN A 155 -3.57 -4.11 -5.10
N VAL A 156 -2.95 -3.38 -4.17
CA VAL A 156 -3.15 -1.92 -4.05
C VAL A 156 -2.69 -1.19 -5.31
N ARG A 157 -1.51 -1.53 -5.84
CA ARG A 157 -1.00 -0.95 -7.10
C ARG A 157 -1.90 -1.26 -8.29
N TRP A 158 -2.38 -2.51 -8.39
CA TRP A 158 -3.34 -2.90 -9.43
C TRP A 158 -4.64 -2.10 -9.31
N GLY A 159 -5.19 -1.95 -8.11
CA GLY A 159 -6.40 -1.14 -7.85
C GLY A 159 -6.20 0.33 -8.25
N HIS A 160 -5.05 0.94 -7.91
CA HIS A 160 -4.73 2.30 -8.35
C HIS A 160 -4.61 2.42 -9.87
N ARG A 161 -3.92 1.47 -10.54
CA ARG A 161 -3.79 1.47 -12.01
C ARG A 161 -5.15 1.29 -12.70
N LYS A 162 -6.01 0.42 -12.16
CA LYS A 162 -7.38 0.25 -12.66
C LYS A 162 -8.15 1.57 -12.54
N ASN A 163 -8.11 2.21 -11.38
CA ASN A 163 -8.77 3.51 -11.19
C ASN A 163 -8.22 4.58 -12.14
N PHE A 164 -6.92 4.62 -12.42
CA PHE A 164 -6.34 5.53 -13.40
C PHE A 164 -6.83 5.24 -14.83
N LYS A 165 -6.89 3.95 -15.20
CA LYS A 165 -7.43 3.53 -16.50
C LYS A 165 -8.92 3.90 -16.65
N ASP A 166 -9.68 3.80 -15.57
CA ASP A 166 -11.09 4.14 -15.50
C ASP A 166 -11.32 5.68 -15.37
N GLY A 167 -10.25 6.49 -15.44
CA GLY A 167 -10.32 7.95 -15.37
C GLY A 167 -10.72 8.51 -14.00
N LYS A 168 -10.65 7.72 -12.94
CA LYS A 168 -10.99 8.17 -11.58
C LYS A 168 -9.90 9.08 -11.02
N VAL A 169 -10.19 10.35 -10.90
CA VAL A 169 -9.29 11.37 -10.38
C VAL A 169 -9.53 11.58 -8.88
N TYR A 170 -8.44 11.53 -8.11
CA TYR A 170 -8.48 11.87 -6.69
C TYR A 170 -7.96 13.29 -6.46
N TYR A 171 -8.75 14.10 -5.77
CA TYR A 171 -8.41 15.48 -5.46
C TYR A 171 -7.99 15.63 -4.00
N HIS A 172 -7.14 16.63 -3.75
CA HIS A 172 -6.76 17.05 -2.41
C HIS A 172 -7.02 18.56 -2.27
N CYS A 173 -8.30 18.95 -2.34
CA CYS A 173 -8.71 20.36 -2.35
C CYS A 173 -8.15 21.18 -1.17
N LYS A 174 -7.90 20.54 -0.01
CA LYS A 174 -7.33 21.22 1.17
C LYS A 174 -5.99 21.95 0.88
N ASN A 175 -5.19 21.42 -0.06
CA ASN A 175 -3.87 21.96 -0.41
C ASN A 175 -3.80 22.41 -1.87
N PHE A 176 -4.96 22.66 -2.49
CA PHE A 176 -5.06 23.03 -3.89
C PHE A 176 -5.78 24.37 -4.00
N LEU A 177 -5.01 25.44 -4.18
CA LEU A 177 -5.54 26.80 -4.23
C LEU A 177 -6.54 26.96 -5.39
N GLY A 178 -7.67 27.60 -5.12
CA GLY A 178 -8.72 27.83 -6.09
C GLY A 178 -9.87 26.85 -6.03
N TYR A 179 -9.72 25.76 -5.25
CA TYR A 179 -10.76 24.74 -5.12
C TYR A 179 -11.09 24.40 -3.67
N ARG A 180 -12.35 24.09 -3.43
CA ARG A 180 -12.87 23.56 -2.18
C ARG A 180 -13.69 22.30 -2.44
N TRP A 181 -14.01 21.56 -1.40
CA TRP A 181 -14.96 20.45 -1.50
C TRP A 181 -16.39 20.97 -1.54
N GLY A 182 -17.14 20.58 -2.56
CA GLY A 182 -18.57 20.80 -2.63
C GLY A 182 -19.35 19.87 -1.71
N ALA A 183 -20.65 20.13 -1.54
CA ALA A 183 -21.55 19.32 -0.72
C ALA A 183 -21.73 17.89 -1.26
N ASP A 184 -21.56 17.70 -2.55
CA ASP A 184 -21.61 16.41 -3.26
C ASP A 184 -20.28 15.62 -3.22
N GLY A 185 -19.24 16.17 -2.56
CA GLY A 185 -17.90 15.57 -2.50
C GLY A 185 -17.11 15.72 -3.80
N GLN A 186 -17.53 16.60 -4.71
CA GLN A 186 -16.77 16.97 -5.89
C GLN A 186 -16.03 18.29 -5.67
N PRO A 187 -14.92 18.55 -6.41
CA PRO A 187 -14.21 19.81 -6.31
C PRO A 187 -15.06 20.94 -6.94
N GLU A 188 -15.28 21.99 -6.15
CA GLU A 188 -15.90 23.24 -6.59
C GLU A 188 -14.89 24.38 -6.61
N ILE A 189 -15.10 25.36 -7.48
CA ILE A 189 -14.28 26.57 -7.51
C ILE A 189 -14.59 27.44 -6.28
N ASP A 190 -13.54 27.81 -5.56
CA ASP A 190 -13.58 28.85 -4.53
C ASP A 190 -13.36 30.21 -5.23
N PRO A 191 -14.36 31.12 -5.29
CA PRO A 191 -14.25 32.36 -6.06
C PRO A 191 -13.10 33.26 -5.64
N GLU A 192 -12.84 33.37 -4.32
CA GLU A 192 -11.77 34.24 -3.80
C GLU A 192 -10.40 33.67 -4.16
N GLN A 193 -10.19 32.38 -3.93
CA GLN A 193 -8.94 31.72 -4.26
C GLN A 193 -8.72 31.61 -5.78
N ALA A 194 -9.79 31.42 -6.56
CA ALA A 194 -9.72 31.39 -8.02
C ALA A 194 -9.29 32.73 -8.60
N ALA A 195 -9.70 33.87 -7.99
CA ALA A 195 -9.23 35.20 -8.38
C ALA A 195 -7.71 35.31 -8.21
N ILE A 196 -7.14 34.76 -7.15
CA ILE A 196 -5.69 34.72 -6.93
C ILE A 196 -4.99 33.89 -8.03
N VAL A 197 -5.54 32.73 -8.36
CA VAL A 197 -5.00 31.88 -9.43
C VAL A 197 -5.01 32.62 -10.77
N ARG A 198 -6.14 33.21 -11.15
CA ARG A 198 -6.23 34.00 -12.39
C ARG A 198 -5.24 35.17 -12.41
N ARG A 199 -5.06 35.87 -11.29
CA ARG A 199 -4.07 36.94 -11.15
C ARG A 199 -2.64 36.44 -11.39
N ILE A 200 -2.27 35.27 -10.85
CA ILE A 200 -0.94 34.65 -11.06
C ILE A 200 -0.70 34.42 -12.57
N PHE A 201 -1.65 33.79 -13.25
CA PHE A 201 -1.55 33.48 -14.67
C PHE A 201 -1.48 34.78 -15.53
N SER A 202 -2.34 35.75 -15.24
CA SER A 202 -2.36 37.05 -15.94
C SER A 202 -1.04 37.82 -15.74
N ARG A 203 -0.53 37.94 -14.52
CA ARG A 203 0.74 38.61 -14.24
C ARG A 203 1.91 37.95 -14.96
N PHE A 204 1.92 36.64 -15.05
CA PHE A 204 2.98 35.90 -15.77
C PHE A 204 2.95 36.22 -17.28
N LEU A 205 1.76 36.30 -17.92
CA LEU A 205 1.60 36.67 -19.32
C LEU A 205 1.93 38.13 -19.58
N LEU A 206 1.74 39.04 -18.60
CA LEU A 206 2.15 40.43 -18.67
C LEU A 206 3.68 40.62 -18.56
N GLY A 207 4.44 39.54 -18.48
CA GLY A 207 5.90 39.58 -18.48
C GLY A 207 6.57 39.58 -17.11
N HIS A 208 5.81 39.57 -16.00
CA HIS A 208 6.39 39.52 -14.66
C HIS A 208 7.16 38.21 -14.45
N SER A 209 8.27 38.28 -13.72
CA SER A 209 8.99 37.10 -13.30
C SER A 209 8.24 36.38 -12.15
N VAL A 210 8.47 35.09 -12.00
CA VAL A 210 7.90 34.28 -10.89
C VAL A 210 8.21 34.92 -9.54
N ARG A 211 9.44 35.44 -9.37
CA ARG A 211 9.88 36.13 -8.16
C ARG A 211 9.12 37.44 -7.89
N GLN A 212 8.83 38.21 -8.90
CA GLN A 212 7.98 39.42 -8.75
C GLN A 212 6.57 39.04 -8.31
N ILE A 213 5.98 38.01 -8.93
CA ILE A 213 4.65 37.52 -8.57
C ILE A 213 4.61 37.04 -7.11
N THR A 214 5.61 36.29 -6.66
CA THR A 214 5.68 35.83 -5.24
C THR A 214 5.83 36.98 -4.28
N THR A 215 6.63 38.00 -4.62
CA THR A 215 6.82 39.22 -3.81
C THR A 215 5.52 40.02 -3.70
N ASP A 216 4.81 40.21 -4.81
CA ASP A 216 3.52 40.91 -4.83
C ASP A 216 2.47 40.21 -3.99
N LEU A 217 2.38 38.86 -4.08
CA LEU A 217 1.45 38.07 -3.28
C LEU A 217 1.72 38.18 -1.77
N MET A 218 3.00 38.21 -1.38
CA MET A 218 3.40 38.39 0.02
C MET A 218 3.14 39.83 0.50
N ALA A 219 3.39 40.84 -0.33
CA ALA A 219 3.12 42.23 0.00
C ALA A 219 1.63 42.50 0.23
N ASP A 220 0.78 41.84 -0.55
CA ASP A 220 -0.68 41.92 -0.42
C ASP A 220 -1.23 41.04 0.75
N GLY A 221 -0.37 40.35 1.50
CA GLY A 221 -0.77 39.49 2.61
C GLY A 221 -1.53 38.21 2.21
N ILE A 222 -1.47 37.83 0.94
CA ILE A 222 -2.17 36.63 0.42
C ILE A 222 -1.51 35.35 0.91
N LYS A 223 -2.32 34.50 1.52
CA LYS A 223 -1.85 33.21 2.06
C LYS A 223 -1.82 32.13 0.98
N THR A 224 -0.89 31.19 1.11
CA THR A 224 -0.85 29.98 0.28
C THR A 224 -2.03 29.05 0.60
N ALA A 225 -2.29 28.04 -0.23
CA ALA A 225 -3.32 27.02 0.01
C ALA A 225 -3.18 26.31 1.38
N THR A 226 -1.97 26.28 1.95
CA THR A 226 -1.69 25.70 3.28
C THR A 226 -1.75 26.73 4.41
N GLY A 227 -2.20 27.96 4.13
CA GLY A 227 -2.33 29.05 5.12
C GLY A 227 -1.02 29.77 5.48
N LYS A 228 0.10 29.47 4.81
CA LYS A 228 1.39 30.12 5.03
C LYS A 228 1.42 31.50 4.35
N THR A 229 2.12 32.45 4.99
CA THR A 229 2.32 33.80 4.45
C THR A 229 3.48 33.89 3.46
N VAL A 230 4.43 32.94 3.54
CA VAL A 230 5.62 32.92 2.67
C VAL A 230 5.31 32.12 1.41
N TRP A 231 5.46 32.79 0.25
CA TRP A 231 5.38 32.16 -1.06
C TRP A 231 6.79 31.85 -1.56
N HIS A 232 6.96 30.63 -2.07
CA HIS A 232 8.19 30.20 -2.74
C HIS A 232 7.98 30.21 -4.26
N ASP A 233 8.98 30.64 -5.00
CA ASP A 233 8.96 30.68 -6.48
C ASP A 233 8.56 29.33 -7.09
N SER A 234 9.05 28.23 -6.49
CA SER A 234 8.71 26.87 -6.93
C SER A 234 7.21 26.53 -6.80
N VAL A 235 6.47 27.18 -5.91
CA VAL A 235 5.02 26.96 -5.76
C VAL A 235 4.29 27.60 -6.94
N VAL A 236 4.59 28.87 -7.24
CA VAL A 236 4.01 29.59 -8.38
C VAL A 236 4.38 28.90 -9.70
N GLN A 237 5.63 28.47 -9.85
CA GLN A 237 6.07 27.74 -11.04
C GLN A 237 5.31 26.43 -11.24
N LYS A 238 5.09 25.65 -10.15
CA LYS A 238 4.25 24.44 -10.21
C LYS A 238 2.79 24.75 -10.51
N MET A 239 2.25 25.86 -10.03
CA MET A 239 0.88 26.30 -10.36
C MET A 239 0.73 26.58 -11.84
N LEU A 240 1.64 27.35 -12.44
CA LEU A 240 1.64 27.70 -13.85
C LEU A 240 1.72 26.47 -14.79
N CYS A 241 2.33 25.36 -14.33
CA CYS A 241 2.46 24.11 -15.09
C CYS A 241 1.39 23.07 -14.75
N ASN A 242 0.39 23.38 -13.89
CA ASN A 242 -0.55 22.38 -13.41
C ASN A 242 -1.82 22.34 -14.28
N GLU A 243 -1.96 21.27 -15.07
CA GLU A 243 -3.11 21.03 -15.94
C GLU A 243 -4.47 20.99 -15.20
N LYS A 244 -4.46 20.80 -13.88
CA LYS A 244 -5.70 20.80 -13.11
C LYS A 244 -6.42 22.15 -13.11
N TYR A 245 -5.72 23.26 -13.38
CA TYR A 245 -6.37 24.57 -13.48
C TYR A 245 -7.24 24.74 -14.73
N ILE A 246 -7.05 23.91 -15.75
CA ILE A 246 -7.91 23.87 -16.96
C ILE A 246 -8.98 22.75 -16.90
N GLY A 247 -9.18 22.13 -15.72
CA GLY A 247 -10.16 21.08 -15.56
C GLY A 247 -9.68 19.67 -15.93
N ASP A 248 -8.44 19.51 -16.34
CA ASP A 248 -7.85 18.24 -16.76
C ASP A 248 -7.03 17.59 -15.63
N ALA A 249 -6.69 16.33 -15.79
CA ALA A 249 -5.79 15.64 -14.86
C ALA A 249 -4.86 14.65 -15.55
N LEU A 250 -3.55 14.79 -15.33
CA LEU A 250 -2.56 13.79 -15.73
C LEU A 250 -2.28 12.86 -14.56
N LEU A 251 -2.67 11.60 -14.73
CA LEU A 251 -2.53 10.55 -13.72
C LEU A 251 -1.24 9.77 -13.93
N GLN A 252 -0.74 9.14 -12.85
CA GLN A 252 0.48 8.33 -12.85
C GLN A 252 1.76 9.12 -13.20
N LYS A 253 1.83 10.40 -12.78
CA LYS A 253 3.05 11.23 -12.91
C LYS A 253 4.25 10.66 -12.14
N THR A 254 3.99 9.88 -11.11
CA THR A 254 5.01 9.25 -10.26
C THR A 254 4.60 7.84 -9.88
N TYR A 255 5.58 6.99 -9.55
CA TYR A 255 5.36 5.63 -9.06
C TYR A 255 6.33 5.27 -7.94
N ILE A 256 6.00 4.23 -7.17
CA ILE A 256 6.89 3.67 -6.15
C ILE A 256 7.74 2.61 -6.85
N ALA A 257 9.04 2.85 -6.92
CA ALA A 257 10.01 1.99 -7.59
C ALA A 257 10.35 0.76 -6.73
N ASP A 258 10.55 0.96 -5.44
CA ASP A 258 10.86 -0.10 -4.47
C ASP A 258 9.84 -0.08 -3.32
N LEU A 259 9.34 -1.27 -2.98
CA LEU A 259 8.34 -1.46 -1.93
C LEU A 259 8.91 -1.31 -0.51
N PHE A 260 10.16 -1.68 -0.31
CA PHE A 260 10.81 -1.66 1.00
C PHE A 260 11.21 -0.24 1.39
N THR A 261 11.89 0.45 0.50
CA THR A 261 12.34 1.82 0.70
C THR A 261 11.24 2.84 0.47
N ARG A 262 10.13 2.45 -0.19
CA ARG A 262 9.05 3.34 -0.67
C ARG A 262 9.57 4.48 -1.55
N GLU A 263 10.67 4.24 -2.25
CA GLU A 263 11.28 5.22 -3.14
C GLU A 263 10.31 5.63 -4.24
N LYS A 264 9.98 6.92 -4.25
CA LYS A 264 9.09 7.51 -5.24
C LYS A 264 9.90 8.09 -6.39
N ARG A 265 9.63 7.64 -7.62
CA ARG A 265 10.26 8.14 -8.84
C ARG A 265 9.26 8.85 -9.74
N VAL A 266 9.77 9.84 -10.49
CA VAL A 266 9.00 10.47 -11.56
C VAL A 266 8.85 9.46 -12.71
N ASN A 267 7.64 9.36 -13.24
CA ASN A 267 7.39 8.51 -14.41
C ASN A 267 7.80 9.27 -15.68
N ASN A 268 8.91 8.88 -16.27
CA ASN A 268 9.43 9.46 -17.52
C ASN A 268 9.03 8.66 -18.77
N GLY A 269 8.14 7.67 -18.61
CA GLY A 269 7.67 6.78 -19.68
C GLY A 269 7.75 5.30 -19.32
N GLU A 270 8.28 4.96 -18.13
CA GLU A 270 8.41 3.57 -17.67
C GLU A 270 7.04 2.92 -17.45
N LEU A 271 6.04 3.72 -17.10
CA LEU A 271 4.66 3.28 -16.94
C LEU A 271 3.70 4.15 -17.75
N PRO A 272 2.55 3.60 -18.21
CA PRO A 272 1.52 4.38 -18.89
C PRO A 272 1.08 5.58 -18.06
N LYS A 273 0.94 6.74 -18.68
CA LYS A 273 0.28 7.91 -18.10
C LYS A 273 -1.12 8.02 -18.67
N TYR A 274 -2.07 8.48 -17.86
CA TYR A 274 -3.46 8.63 -18.28
C TYR A 274 -3.83 10.11 -18.18
N TYR A 275 -4.32 10.67 -19.28
CA TYR A 275 -4.80 12.05 -19.33
C TYR A 275 -6.34 12.03 -19.34
N VAL A 276 -6.95 12.71 -18.38
CA VAL A 276 -8.39 12.81 -18.24
C VAL A 276 -8.79 14.25 -18.50
N HIS A 277 -9.65 14.47 -19.49
CA HIS A 277 -10.17 15.79 -19.85
C HIS A 277 -11.41 16.13 -19.04
N ASP A 278 -11.60 17.42 -18.76
CA ASP A 278 -12.81 18.02 -18.21
C ASP A 278 -13.37 17.28 -16.98
N CYS A 279 -12.47 16.84 -16.10
CA CYS A 279 -12.84 16.04 -14.92
C CYS A 279 -13.27 16.89 -13.71
N HIS A 280 -13.19 18.23 -13.80
CA HIS A 280 -13.68 19.19 -12.81
C HIS A 280 -13.77 20.59 -13.42
N PRO A 281 -14.47 21.56 -12.78
CA PRO A 281 -14.60 22.91 -13.30
C PRO A 281 -13.26 23.61 -13.48
N ALA A 282 -13.02 24.23 -14.64
CA ALA A 282 -11.79 24.94 -14.97
C ALA A 282 -11.77 26.35 -14.37
N ILE A 283 -10.64 26.79 -13.79
CA ILE A 283 -10.40 28.16 -13.33
C ILE A 283 -9.79 29.01 -14.45
N ILE A 284 -8.91 28.40 -15.24
CA ILE A 284 -8.19 29.00 -16.36
C ILE A 284 -8.67 28.34 -17.65
N ASP A 285 -8.90 29.10 -18.69
CA ASP A 285 -9.22 28.57 -20.02
C ASP A 285 -7.99 27.93 -20.68
N ARG A 286 -8.23 27.02 -21.63
CA ARG A 286 -7.18 26.24 -22.30
C ARG A 286 -6.24 27.12 -23.11
N GLU A 287 -6.75 28.23 -23.72
CA GLU A 287 -5.95 29.15 -24.53
C GLU A 287 -4.95 29.92 -23.66
N THR A 288 -5.42 30.46 -22.53
CA THR A 288 -4.56 31.15 -21.54
C THR A 288 -3.48 30.22 -20.99
N PHE A 289 -3.85 28.98 -20.66
CA PHE A 289 -2.89 27.98 -20.17
C PHE A 289 -1.83 27.67 -21.23
N GLN A 290 -2.23 27.48 -22.49
CA GLN A 290 -1.31 27.18 -23.57
C GLN A 290 -0.31 28.30 -23.77
N LYS A 291 -0.78 29.57 -23.79
CA LYS A 291 0.10 30.78 -23.88
C LYS A 291 1.12 30.80 -22.73
N VAL A 292 0.71 30.41 -21.52
CA VAL A 292 1.62 30.32 -20.37
C VAL A 292 2.68 29.22 -20.58
N GLN A 293 2.31 28.05 -21.11
CA GLN A 293 3.29 26.98 -21.40
C GLN A 293 4.31 27.41 -22.47
N GLU A 294 3.86 28.09 -23.52
CA GLU A 294 4.72 28.66 -24.58
C GLU A 294 5.69 29.69 -24.00
N GLU A 295 5.21 30.59 -23.14
CA GLU A 295 6.03 31.57 -22.47
C GLU A 295 7.05 30.96 -21.51
N ILE A 296 6.69 29.89 -20.79
CA ILE A 296 7.63 29.12 -19.95
C ILE A 296 8.73 28.51 -20.83
N ALA A 297 8.36 27.87 -21.93
CA ALA A 297 9.30 27.30 -22.89
C ALA A 297 10.23 28.35 -23.47
N ARG A 298 9.69 29.51 -23.87
CA ARG A 298 10.45 30.67 -24.37
C ARG A 298 11.49 31.16 -23.36
N ARG A 299 11.10 31.33 -22.08
CA ARG A 299 12.01 31.78 -21.01
C ARG A 299 13.04 30.76 -20.60
N SER A 300 12.78 29.45 -20.79
CA SER A 300 13.71 28.38 -20.48
C SER A 300 14.70 28.07 -21.60
N SER A 301 14.44 28.55 -22.83
CA SER A 301 15.38 28.35 -23.95
C SER A 301 16.65 29.16 -23.72
N PRO A 302 17.85 28.55 -23.79
CA PRO A 302 19.09 29.28 -23.67
C PRO A 302 19.20 30.28 -24.84
N VAL A 303 19.35 31.55 -24.52
CA VAL A 303 19.65 32.59 -25.54
C VAL A 303 21.04 32.27 -26.04
N SER A 304 21.15 31.77 -27.28
CA SER A 304 22.43 31.67 -27.96
C SER A 304 22.94 33.10 -28.28
N TYR A 305 23.80 33.61 -27.43
CA TYR A 305 24.57 34.81 -27.76
C TYR A 305 25.59 34.43 -28.83
N THR A 306 25.28 34.64 -30.10
CA THR A 306 26.28 34.75 -31.14
C THR A 306 27.04 36.07 -30.87
N HIS A 307 28.17 35.98 -30.19
CA HIS A 307 29.17 37.05 -30.22
C HIS A 307 29.64 37.19 -31.66
N LEU A 308 29.13 38.21 -32.38
CA LEU A 308 29.79 38.77 -33.52
C LEU A 308 31.10 39.35 -32.99
N ARG A 309 32.22 38.60 -33.11
CA ARG A 309 33.55 39.15 -33.03
C ARG A 309 33.68 40.15 -34.20
N ALA A 310 33.63 41.44 -33.90
CA ALA A 310 34.09 42.47 -34.79
C ALA A 310 35.60 42.20 -34.96
N HIS A 311 35.99 41.71 -36.13
CA HIS A 311 37.35 41.78 -36.60
C HIS A 311 37.61 43.27 -36.91
N GLU A 312 38.26 43.97 -36.01
CA GLU A 312 39.01 45.16 -36.35
C GLU A 312 40.26 44.72 -37.10
N THR A 313 40.24 44.87 -38.39
CA THR A 313 41.43 44.88 -39.22
C THR A 313 42.11 46.21 -38.98
N LEU A 314 43.16 46.25 -38.18
CA LEU A 314 44.19 47.26 -38.25
C LEU A 314 45.14 46.82 -39.36
N SER A 315 44.96 47.43 -40.53
CA SER A 315 45.98 47.48 -41.55
C SER A 315 46.73 48.81 -41.43
N ASP A 316 48.01 48.70 -41.35
CA ASP A 316 49.09 49.54 -41.90
C ASP A 316 49.19 51.00 -41.47
N LEU A 317 50.24 51.27 -40.67
CA LEU A 317 51.36 52.08 -41.22
C LEU A 317 52.56 51.97 -40.29
#